data_1a104288096a94a96a876ecb966ef24e
#
_entry.id   1a104288096a94a96a876ecb966ef24e
#
_cell.length_a   1.000
_cell.length_b   1.000
_cell.length_c   1.000
_cell.angle_alpha   90.00
_cell.angle_beta   90.00
_cell.angle_gamma   90.00
#
_symmetry.space_group_name_H-M   'P 1'
#
loop_
_entity.id
_entity.type
_entity.pdbx_description
1 polymer ?
#
loop_
_entity_poly.entity_id
_entity_poly.type
_entity_poly.pdbx_seq_one_letter_code
_entity_poly.pdbx_strand_id
1 'polypeptide(L)'
;MIGIGPFLPHHDTPFAEHPSGTVEQTILLLSIFRLMHPSALIPATTALATLIPDGRERGILAGANVVMPNLSPREERRKYELYNDKASLGAESAEGLAALQKQLNAIGYEISTERGDFKCTTDCTDSQRFISD
;
A
#
# COMPACT_ATOMS: atom_id res chain seq x y z
N MET A 1 -11.46 -5.75 4.49
CA MET A 1 -10.22 -4.95 4.29
C MET A 1 -10.27 -3.72 5.18
N ILE A 2 -9.15 -3.37 5.81
CA ILE A 2 -9.01 -2.15 6.62
C ILE A 2 -8.03 -1.24 5.90
N GLY A 3 -8.55 -0.18 5.25
CA GLY A 3 -7.72 0.80 4.54
C GLY A 3 -7.30 1.93 5.47
N ILE A 4 -6.00 2.16 5.60
CA ILE A 4 -5.42 3.28 6.33
C ILE A 4 -4.19 3.80 5.59
N GLY A 5 -4.07 5.11 5.52
CA GLY A 5 -2.94 5.78 4.89
C GLY A 5 -2.79 7.21 5.41
N PRO A 6 -1.65 7.84 5.18
CA PRO A 6 -1.46 9.23 5.56
C PRO A 6 -2.36 10.13 4.71
N PHE A 7 -2.83 11.22 5.30
CA PHE A 7 -3.47 12.29 4.54
C PHE A 7 -2.43 12.98 3.65
N LEU A 8 -2.79 13.18 2.39
CA LEU A 8 -2.01 13.97 1.44
C LEU A 8 -2.90 15.07 0.85
N PRO A 9 -2.52 16.35 0.93
CA PRO A 9 -3.31 17.43 0.37
C PRO A 9 -3.30 17.41 -1.16
N HIS A 10 -4.35 17.98 -1.76
CA HIS A 10 -4.43 18.29 -3.17
C HIS A 10 -4.68 19.78 -3.36
N HIS A 11 -3.99 20.42 -4.30
CA HIS A 11 -4.03 21.86 -4.52
C HIS A 11 -5.44 22.40 -4.89
N ASP A 12 -6.27 21.57 -5.51
CA ASP A 12 -7.65 21.93 -5.92
C ASP A 12 -8.69 21.63 -4.84
N THR A 13 -8.29 21.46 -3.57
CA THR A 13 -9.23 21.16 -2.49
C THR A 13 -9.16 22.20 -1.38
N PRO A 14 -10.23 22.35 -0.57
CA PRO A 14 -10.20 23.23 0.60
C PRO A 14 -9.10 22.88 1.62
N PHE A 15 -8.50 21.70 1.51
CA PHE A 15 -7.44 21.20 2.40
C PHE A 15 -6.02 21.39 1.82
N ALA A 16 -5.86 22.16 0.75
CA ALA A 16 -4.57 22.37 0.09
C ALA A 16 -3.45 22.85 1.03
N GLU A 17 -3.80 23.70 2.00
CA GLU A 17 -2.86 24.27 2.96
C GLU A 17 -2.69 23.40 4.23
N HIS A 18 -3.40 22.27 4.35
CA HIS A 18 -3.24 21.40 5.49
C HIS A 18 -1.94 20.58 5.39
N PRO A 19 -1.25 20.37 6.51
CA PRO A 19 -0.04 19.54 6.53
C PRO A 19 -0.40 18.08 6.19
N SER A 20 0.50 17.40 5.51
CA SER A 20 0.40 15.95 5.27
C SER A 20 0.44 15.17 6.59
N GLY A 21 -0.23 14.01 6.59
CA GLY A 21 -0.09 13.04 7.67
C GLY A 21 1.32 12.48 7.75
N THR A 22 1.70 11.93 8.90
CA THR A 22 3.06 11.43 9.10
C THR A 22 3.17 9.93 8.79
N VAL A 23 4.35 9.54 8.34
CA VAL A 23 4.71 8.15 8.09
C VAL A 23 4.64 7.34 9.39
N GLU A 24 5.20 7.88 10.46
CA GLU A 24 5.30 7.24 11.78
C GLU A 24 3.92 6.90 12.36
N GLN A 25 2.98 7.82 12.29
CA GLN A 25 1.60 7.58 12.72
C GLN A 25 0.93 6.49 11.89
N THR A 26 1.13 6.50 10.59
CA THR A 26 0.56 5.49 9.70
C THR A 26 1.13 4.10 10.01
N ILE A 27 2.45 3.99 10.16
CA ILE A 27 3.14 2.74 10.51
C ILE A 27 2.65 2.20 11.88
N LEU A 28 2.55 3.07 12.87
CA LEU A 28 2.04 2.70 14.19
C LEU A 28 0.61 2.16 14.10
N LEU A 29 -0.27 2.84 13.38
CA LEU A 29 -1.66 2.41 13.21
C LEU A 29 -1.78 1.08 12.43
N LEU A 30 -0.97 0.88 11.39
CA LEU A 30 -0.90 -0.41 10.68
C LEU A 30 -0.54 -1.55 11.65
N SER A 31 0.47 -1.34 12.49
CA SER A 31 0.90 -2.33 13.49
C SER A 31 -0.21 -2.62 14.51
N ILE A 32 -0.89 -1.59 15.02
CA ILE A 32 -2.00 -1.74 15.95
C ILE A 32 -3.14 -2.52 15.31
N PHE A 33 -3.56 -2.16 14.10
CA PHE A 33 -4.64 -2.87 13.40
C PHE A 33 -4.27 -4.32 13.08
N ARG A 34 -3.01 -4.61 12.75
CA ARG A 34 -2.57 -5.98 12.55
C ARG A 34 -2.65 -6.79 13.83
N LEU A 35 -2.27 -6.24 14.97
CA LEU A 35 -2.39 -6.91 16.27
C LEU A 35 -3.86 -7.13 16.67
N MET A 36 -4.71 -6.15 16.42
CA MET A 36 -6.15 -6.26 16.73
C MET A 36 -6.90 -7.21 15.78
N HIS A 37 -6.47 -7.30 14.52
CA HIS A 37 -7.13 -8.05 13.46
C HIS A 37 -6.11 -8.88 12.65
N PRO A 38 -5.61 -10.00 13.20
CA PRO A 38 -4.53 -10.78 12.60
C PRO A 38 -4.81 -11.30 11.18
N SER A 39 -6.08 -11.57 10.85
CA SER A 39 -6.51 -12.10 9.55
C SER A 39 -7.02 -11.02 8.58
N ALA A 40 -7.02 -9.74 8.96
CA ALA A 40 -7.55 -8.68 8.10
C ALA A 40 -6.63 -8.42 6.89
N LEU A 41 -7.25 -8.09 5.75
CA LEU A 41 -6.56 -7.52 4.61
C LEU A 41 -6.29 -6.04 4.88
N ILE A 42 -5.02 -5.64 4.92
CA ILE A 42 -4.58 -4.28 5.23
C ILE A 42 -3.60 -3.84 4.13
N PRO A 43 -3.94 -2.82 3.32
CA PRO A 43 -3.08 -2.36 2.23
C PRO A 43 -1.90 -1.50 2.71
N ALA A 44 -0.73 -1.71 2.11
CA ALA A 44 0.35 -0.73 2.07
C ALA A 44 0.01 0.29 0.98
N THR A 45 -0.49 1.46 1.36
CA THR A 45 -1.07 2.43 0.42
C THR A 45 -0.03 3.15 -0.42
N THR A 46 -0.44 3.58 -1.62
CA THR A 46 0.39 4.42 -2.49
C THR A 46 0.73 5.76 -1.81
N ALA A 47 -0.16 6.29 -0.97
CA ALA A 47 0.07 7.52 -0.21
C ALA A 47 1.32 7.41 0.68
N LEU A 48 1.55 6.25 1.30
CA LEU A 48 2.75 6.02 2.11
C LEU A 48 4.03 6.00 1.25
N ALA A 49 3.95 5.38 0.06
CA ALA A 49 5.05 5.39 -0.91
C ALA A 49 5.30 6.77 -1.55
N THR A 50 4.31 7.67 -1.53
CA THR A 50 4.48 9.05 -1.97
C THR A 50 5.25 9.88 -0.96
N LEU A 51 5.05 9.64 0.34
CA LEU A 51 5.79 10.37 1.39
C LEU A 51 7.25 9.96 1.48
N ILE A 52 7.54 8.65 1.33
CA ILE A 52 8.91 8.12 1.40
C ILE A 52 9.09 6.99 0.39
N PRO A 53 10.27 6.85 -0.22
CA PRO A 53 10.53 5.86 -1.26
C PRO A 53 10.32 4.39 -0.80
N ASP A 54 10.64 4.09 0.46
CA ASP A 54 10.51 2.76 1.09
C ASP A 54 9.18 2.59 1.88
N GLY A 55 8.20 3.46 1.59
CA GLY A 55 6.96 3.51 2.35
C GLY A 55 6.13 2.22 2.28
N ARG A 56 6.12 1.55 1.12
CA ARG A 56 5.42 0.27 0.97
C ARG A 56 6.08 -0.83 1.80
N GLU A 57 7.40 -0.95 1.70
CA GLU A 57 8.19 -1.94 2.43
C GLU A 57 8.00 -1.77 3.94
N ARG A 58 8.10 -0.55 4.43
CA ARG A 58 7.84 -0.23 5.84
C ARG A 58 6.41 -0.54 6.26
N GLY A 59 5.43 -0.24 5.39
CA GLY A 59 4.04 -0.59 5.63
C GLY A 59 3.81 -2.10 5.76
N ILE A 60 4.46 -2.89 4.89
CA ILE A 60 4.41 -4.35 4.91
C ILE A 60 5.07 -4.90 6.17
N LEU A 61 6.26 -4.44 6.51
CA LEU A 61 6.95 -4.83 7.75
C LEU A 61 6.17 -4.46 9.01
N ALA A 62 5.33 -3.42 8.94
CA ALA A 62 4.42 -3.01 10.01
C ALA A 62 3.11 -3.82 10.07
N GLY A 63 2.89 -4.76 9.13
CA GLY A 63 1.73 -5.65 9.16
C GLY A 63 0.72 -5.46 8.02
N ALA A 64 0.96 -4.59 7.04
CA ALA A 64 0.20 -4.60 5.79
C ALA A 64 0.47 -5.90 5.03
N ASN A 65 -0.54 -6.40 4.30
CA ASN A 65 -0.45 -7.64 3.54
C ASN A 65 -1.13 -7.55 2.15
N VAL A 66 -1.46 -6.36 1.72
CA VAL A 66 -2.03 -6.10 0.39
C VAL A 66 -1.22 -4.99 -0.27
N VAL A 67 -0.91 -5.16 -1.54
CA VAL A 67 -0.40 -4.12 -2.43
C VAL A 67 -1.38 -3.90 -3.58
N MET A 68 -1.58 -2.66 -3.96
CA MET A 68 -2.51 -2.28 -5.03
C MET A 68 -1.73 -1.55 -6.14
N PRO A 69 -1.17 -2.29 -7.11
CA PRO A 69 -0.52 -1.67 -8.25
C PRO A 69 -1.57 -0.99 -9.15
N ASN A 70 -1.21 0.16 -9.73
CA ASN A 70 -2.09 0.83 -10.68
C ASN A 70 -1.84 0.30 -12.10
N LEU A 71 -2.72 -0.53 -12.60
CA LEU A 71 -2.64 -1.13 -13.93
C LEU A 71 -3.28 -0.28 -15.03
N SER A 72 -3.78 0.91 -14.71
CA SER A 72 -4.38 1.82 -15.70
C SER A 72 -3.36 2.26 -16.76
N PRO A 73 -3.78 2.46 -18.02
CA PRO A 73 -2.92 3.03 -19.06
C PRO A 73 -2.33 4.39 -18.65
N ARG A 74 -1.10 4.68 -19.07
CA ARG A 74 -0.38 5.92 -18.68
C ARG A 74 -1.15 7.20 -18.99
N GLU A 75 -1.87 7.24 -20.10
CA GLU A 75 -2.66 8.41 -20.50
C GLU A 75 -3.84 8.67 -19.56
N GLU A 76 -4.45 7.62 -19.03
CA GLU A 76 -5.56 7.72 -18.10
C GLU A 76 -5.10 8.06 -16.67
N ARG A 77 -3.87 7.69 -16.30
CA ARG A 77 -3.32 7.98 -14.96
C ARG A 77 -3.21 9.46 -14.67
N ARG A 78 -2.88 10.27 -15.68
CA ARG A 78 -2.77 11.73 -15.54
C ARG A 78 -4.10 12.41 -15.20
N LYS A 79 -5.21 11.75 -15.51
CA LYS A 79 -6.57 12.24 -15.22
C LYS A 79 -7.03 11.89 -13.81
N TYR A 80 -6.27 11.08 -13.08
CA TYR A 80 -6.65 10.54 -11.78
C TYR A 80 -5.59 10.84 -10.73
N GLU A 81 -5.39 12.12 -10.46
CA GLU A 81 -4.55 12.59 -9.36
C GLU A 81 -5.43 12.90 -8.16
N LEU A 82 -5.39 12.04 -7.15
CA LEU A 82 -6.14 12.23 -5.89
C LEU A 82 -5.42 13.16 -4.91
N TYR A 83 -4.12 13.36 -5.09
CA TYR A 83 -3.25 14.22 -4.30
C TYR A 83 -1.99 14.56 -5.11
N ASN A 84 -1.29 15.63 -4.71
CA ASN A 84 -0.09 16.09 -5.39
C ASN A 84 1.01 15.02 -5.36
N ASP A 85 1.83 14.98 -6.41
CA ASP A 85 3.04 14.14 -6.53
C ASP A 85 2.81 12.63 -6.27
N LYS A 86 1.63 12.12 -6.61
CA LYS A 86 1.33 10.69 -6.46
C LYS A 86 2.44 9.81 -7.04
N ALA A 87 3.03 8.94 -6.21
CA ALA A 87 4.17 8.06 -6.55
C ALA A 87 3.90 7.08 -7.72
N SER A 88 2.67 7.03 -8.25
CA SER A 88 2.25 6.13 -9.33
C SER A 88 2.71 6.51 -10.73
N LEU A 89 3.41 7.64 -10.91
CA LEU A 89 3.75 8.16 -12.25
C LEU A 89 4.84 7.38 -12.98
N GLY A 90 5.61 6.52 -12.33
CA GLY A 90 6.76 5.88 -12.94
C GLY A 90 6.81 4.36 -13.00
N ALA A 91 6.21 3.64 -12.06
CA ALA A 91 6.56 2.25 -11.78
C ALA A 91 5.39 1.24 -11.76
N GLU A 92 4.21 1.59 -12.25
CA GLU A 92 2.99 0.79 -12.07
C GLU A 92 2.37 0.28 -13.37
N SER A 93 3.20 -0.05 -14.34
CA SER A 93 2.86 -0.91 -15.48
C SER A 93 3.30 -2.35 -15.18
N ALA A 94 3.21 -3.27 -16.16
CA ALA A 94 3.75 -4.63 -16.01
C ALA A 94 5.23 -4.63 -15.60
N GLU A 95 6.02 -3.63 -16.06
CA GLU A 95 7.39 -3.38 -15.60
C GLU A 95 7.44 -2.97 -14.12
N GLY A 96 6.46 -2.21 -13.65
CA GLY A 96 6.31 -1.83 -12.24
C GLY A 96 5.97 -3.00 -11.32
N LEU A 97 5.23 -4.00 -11.81
CA LEU A 97 4.96 -5.21 -11.03
C LEU A 97 6.24 -6.01 -10.79
N ALA A 98 7.10 -6.14 -11.80
CA ALA A 98 8.39 -6.80 -11.65
C ALA A 98 9.33 -6.05 -10.69
N ALA A 99 9.33 -4.70 -10.74
CA ALA A 99 10.08 -3.87 -9.82
C ALA A 99 9.55 -4.00 -8.38
N LEU A 100 8.22 -3.99 -8.21
CA LEU A 100 7.57 -4.20 -6.91
C LEU A 100 7.89 -5.59 -6.34
N GLN A 101 7.83 -6.64 -7.16
CA GLN A 101 8.21 -7.99 -6.74
C GLN A 101 9.66 -8.04 -6.25
N LYS A 102 10.58 -7.37 -6.96
CA LYS A 102 11.98 -7.29 -6.56
C LYS A 102 12.16 -6.57 -5.22
N GLN A 103 11.43 -5.47 -5.00
CA GLN A 103 11.45 -4.74 -3.73
C GLN A 103 10.95 -5.61 -2.58
N LEU A 104 9.83 -6.32 -2.79
CA LEU A 104 9.26 -7.21 -1.78
C LEU A 104 10.16 -8.40 -1.48
N ASN A 105 10.77 -9.00 -2.49
CA ASN A 105 11.74 -10.09 -2.30
C ASN A 105 12.94 -9.65 -1.44
N ALA A 106 13.36 -8.39 -1.56
CA ALA A 106 14.47 -7.85 -0.75
C ALA A 106 14.16 -7.81 0.75
N ILE A 107 12.89 -7.75 1.13
CA ILE A 107 12.43 -7.79 2.52
C ILE A 107 11.83 -9.15 2.92
N GLY A 108 12.00 -10.18 2.08
CA GLY A 108 11.57 -11.56 2.36
C GLY A 108 10.11 -11.86 2.07
N TYR A 109 9.45 -11.06 1.24
CA TYR A 109 8.05 -11.23 0.87
C TYR A 109 7.87 -11.51 -0.62
N GLU A 110 6.79 -12.20 -0.96
CA GLU A 110 6.42 -12.57 -2.33
C GLU A 110 4.98 -12.15 -2.64
N ILE A 111 4.73 -11.68 -3.87
CA ILE A 111 3.38 -11.35 -4.33
C ILE A 111 2.65 -12.66 -4.64
N SER A 112 1.52 -12.90 -3.97
CA SER A 112 0.61 -13.98 -4.30
C SER A 112 -0.28 -13.58 -5.48
N THR A 113 -0.45 -14.49 -6.44
CA THR A 113 -1.41 -14.38 -7.55
C THR A 113 -2.73 -15.08 -7.24
N GLU A 114 -2.91 -15.58 -6.02
CA GLU A 114 -4.15 -16.19 -5.58
C GLU A 114 -5.26 -15.14 -5.40
N ARG A 115 -6.51 -15.57 -5.53
CA ARG A 115 -7.67 -14.74 -5.22
C ARG A 115 -7.62 -14.28 -3.76
N GLY A 116 -7.74 -12.97 -3.54
CA GLY A 116 -7.64 -12.32 -2.24
C GLY A 116 -8.85 -12.47 -1.33
N ASP A 117 -9.40 -13.67 -1.22
CA ASP A 117 -10.54 -13.93 -0.35
C ASP A 117 -10.14 -13.87 1.13
N PHE A 118 -11.01 -13.29 1.94
CA PHE A 118 -10.87 -13.36 3.39
C PHE A 118 -11.01 -14.82 3.85
N LYS A 119 -9.91 -15.38 4.32
CA LYS A 119 -9.91 -16.70 4.95
C LYS A 119 -10.10 -16.52 6.45
N CYS A 120 -11.27 -16.93 6.96
CA CYS A 120 -11.45 -17.08 8.41
C CYS A 120 -10.66 -18.32 8.84
N THR A 121 -9.38 -18.16 9.14
CA THR A 121 -8.55 -19.25 9.64
C THR A 121 -8.58 -19.26 11.15
N THR A 122 -8.97 -20.36 11.72
CA THR A 122 -8.74 -20.73 13.13
C THR A 122 -7.27 -21.09 13.38
N ASP A 123 -6.45 -21.19 12.33
CA ASP A 123 -5.04 -21.55 12.41
C ASP A 123 -4.13 -20.33 12.14
N CYS A 124 -3.48 -19.87 13.20
CA CYS A 124 -2.51 -18.77 13.18
C CYS A 124 -1.13 -19.13 12.57
N THR A 125 -1.02 -20.18 11.78
CA THR A 125 0.26 -20.70 11.28
C THR A 125 0.51 -20.46 9.80
N ASP A 126 -0.42 -19.80 9.07
CA ASP A 126 -0.20 -19.64 7.63
C ASP A 126 0.52 -18.31 7.31
N SER A 127 1.63 -18.52 6.65
CA SER A 127 2.66 -17.56 6.23
C SER A 127 2.08 -16.33 5.55
N GLN A 128 2.69 -15.23 5.81
CA GLN A 128 2.46 -13.89 5.25
C GLN A 128 2.45 -13.92 3.71
N ARG A 129 1.28 -14.13 3.11
CA ARG A 129 1.07 -14.05 1.66
C ARG A 129 0.46 -12.71 1.31
N PHE A 130 1.06 -12.04 0.35
CA PHE A 130 0.54 -10.78 -0.20
C PHE A 130 -0.32 -11.06 -1.43
N ILE A 131 -1.38 -10.29 -1.55
CA ILE A 131 -2.36 -10.39 -2.63
C ILE A 131 -2.27 -9.09 -3.44
N SER A 132 -2.09 -9.22 -4.75
CA SER A 132 -2.24 -8.11 -5.70
C SER A 132 -3.58 -8.25 -6.41
N ASP A 133 -4.42 -7.23 -6.34
CA ASP A 133 -5.59 -7.06 -7.21
C ASP A 133 -5.23 -6.32 -8.49
#